data_ceec2613e9150d491994744658ec6327
#
_entry.id   ceec2613e9150d491994744658ec6327
#
_cell.length_a   1.000
_cell.length_b   1.000
_cell.length_c   1.000
_cell.angle_alpha   90.00
_cell.angle_beta   90.00
_cell.angle_gamma   90.00
#
_symmetry.space_group_name_H-M   'P 1'
#
loop_
_entity.id
_entity.type
_entity.pdbx_description
1 polymer ?
#
loop_
_entity_poly.entity_id
_entity_poly.type
_entity_poly.pdbx_seq_one_letter_code
_entity_poly.pdbx_strand_id
1 'polypeptide(L)'
;GINDTELKMTAIERGLRKIGCVASGIAVVLALTSGIAVAADIPLVDGTHWVKSTEEVKKAYLVGVSNVIQLEAAYQADNPIPEGRSLAPRAAKGMTGQTLSGVLESLDKWYGAHPEQLKRPVLETIWFEMVVPGLKTNK
;
A
#
# COMPACT_ATOMS: atom_id res chain seq x y z
N GLY A 1 -50.59 28.43 44.80
CA GLY A 1 -50.95 27.54 43.71
C GLY A 1 -49.79 27.37 42.75
N ILE A 2 -49.38 26.15 42.48
CA ILE A 2 -48.35 25.83 41.53
C ILE A 2 -48.89 26.15 40.12
N ASN A 3 -48.18 26.99 39.35
CA ASN A 3 -48.57 27.36 38.01
C ASN A 3 -48.52 26.18 37.06
N ASP A 4 -49.45 26.10 36.14
CA ASP A 4 -49.46 25.09 35.04
C ASP A 4 -48.13 25.01 34.25
N THR A 5 -47.39 26.11 34.25
CA THR A 5 -46.06 26.19 33.62
C THR A 5 -45.03 25.39 34.39
N GLU A 6 -45.05 25.38 35.71
CA GLU A 6 -44.15 24.60 36.54
C GLU A 6 -44.43 23.08 36.45
N LEU A 7 -45.73 22.75 36.37
CA LEU A 7 -46.13 21.34 36.19
C LEU A 7 -45.68 20.78 34.86
N LYS A 8 -45.67 21.59 33.80
CA LYS A 8 -45.20 21.22 32.47
C LYS A 8 -43.66 21.07 32.43
N MET A 9 -42.93 21.97 33.11
CA MET A 9 -41.47 21.87 33.21
C MET A 9 -41.00 20.60 33.92
N THR A 10 -41.64 20.26 35.05
CA THR A 10 -41.32 19.03 35.79
C THR A 10 -41.65 17.75 34.99
N ALA A 11 -42.67 17.80 34.13
CA ALA A 11 -43.01 16.68 33.26
C ALA A 11 -41.97 16.51 32.10
N ILE A 12 -41.46 17.61 31.59
CA ILE A 12 -40.43 17.62 30.56
C ILE A 12 -39.08 17.10 31.10
N GLU A 13 -38.70 17.53 32.31
CA GLU A 13 -37.49 17.03 32.96
C GLU A 13 -37.53 15.54 33.28
N ARG A 14 -38.69 15.03 33.70
CA ARG A 14 -38.89 13.59 33.93
C ARG A 14 -38.86 12.79 32.62
N GLY A 15 -39.33 13.38 31.52
CA GLY A 15 -39.24 12.78 30.18
C GLY A 15 -37.81 12.70 29.66
N LEU A 16 -37.03 13.76 29.86
CA LEU A 16 -35.63 13.82 29.42
C LEU A 16 -34.72 12.86 30.21
N ARG A 17 -34.98 12.60 31.49
CA ARG A 17 -34.22 11.61 32.27
C ARG A 17 -34.43 10.17 31.80
N LYS A 18 -35.58 9.86 31.23
CA LYS A 18 -35.86 8.53 30.69
C LYS A 18 -35.20 8.31 29.30
N ILE A 19 -34.99 9.37 28.54
CA ILE A 19 -34.33 9.32 27.23
C ILE A 19 -32.80 9.21 27.39
N GLY A 20 -32.23 9.76 28.45
CA GLY A 20 -30.81 9.72 28.72
C GLY A 20 -30.23 8.31 28.94
N CYS A 21 -31.02 7.37 29.44
CA CYS A 21 -30.55 5.99 29.64
C CYS A 21 -30.58 5.13 28.39
N VAL A 22 -31.34 5.50 27.36
CA VAL A 22 -31.40 4.74 26.09
C VAL A 22 -30.33 5.22 25.11
N ALA A 23 -29.96 6.49 25.19
CA ALA A 23 -28.89 7.05 24.31
C ALA A 23 -27.49 6.49 24.66
N SER A 24 -27.28 6.08 25.90
CA SER A 24 -25.97 5.52 26.32
C SER A 24 -25.70 4.14 25.77
N GLY A 25 -26.73 3.36 25.45
CA GLY A 25 -26.58 2.02 24.88
C GLY A 25 -26.27 2.01 23.39
N ILE A 26 -26.74 3.02 22.65
CA ILE A 26 -26.53 3.11 21.20
C ILE A 26 -25.15 3.65 20.86
N ALA A 27 -24.60 4.54 21.71
CA ALA A 27 -23.26 5.10 21.51
C ALA A 27 -22.14 4.05 21.63
N VAL A 28 -22.33 3.02 22.45
CA VAL A 28 -21.34 1.95 22.63
C VAL A 28 -21.32 0.98 21.44
N VAL A 29 -22.45 0.78 20.79
CA VAL A 29 -22.52 -0.11 19.60
C VAL A 29 -21.91 0.55 18.36
N LEU A 30 -22.03 1.87 18.22
CA LEU A 30 -21.40 2.59 17.10
C LEU A 30 -19.87 2.72 17.25
N ALA A 31 -19.33 2.66 18.46
CA ALA A 31 -17.89 2.71 18.70
C ALA A 31 -17.17 1.41 18.32
N LEU A 32 -17.88 0.30 18.20
CA LEU A 32 -17.30 -1.00 17.83
C LEU A 32 -17.24 -1.23 16.31
N THR A 33 -17.87 -0.37 15.51
CA THR A 33 -17.84 -0.48 14.04
C THR A 33 -16.83 0.44 13.37
N SER A 34 -16.16 1.29 14.12
CA SER A 34 -15.14 2.22 13.60
C SER A 34 -13.73 1.64 13.61
N GLY A 35 -13.58 0.36 13.60
CA GLY A 35 -12.29 -0.28 13.82
C GLY A 35 -11.85 -1.28 12.77
N ILE A 36 -12.28 -1.17 11.53
CA ILE A 36 -11.60 -1.93 10.47
C ILE A 36 -11.04 -0.95 9.46
N ALA A 37 -10.08 -0.16 9.89
CA ALA A 37 -8.98 0.12 8.99
C ALA A 37 -8.19 -1.19 8.88
N VAL A 38 -8.63 -2.10 8.04
CA VAL A 38 -7.76 -3.10 7.47
C VAL A 38 -6.82 -2.31 6.57
N ALA A 39 -5.78 -1.71 7.14
CA ALA A 39 -4.53 -1.62 6.43
C ALA A 39 -4.25 -3.09 6.10
N ALA A 40 -4.57 -3.50 4.88
CA ALA A 40 -4.22 -4.81 4.40
C ALA A 40 -2.71 -4.91 4.64
N ASP A 41 -2.32 -5.77 5.55
CA ASP A 41 -0.94 -6.12 5.79
C ASP A 41 -0.54 -6.97 4.59
N ILE A 42 -0.42 -6.29 3.42
CA ILE A 42 0.02 -6.91 2.17
C ILE A 42 1.51 -7.13 2.35
N PRO A 43 1.94 -8.37 2.54
CA PRO A 43 3.35 -8.64 2.76
C PRO A 43 4.14 -8.23 1.52
N LEU A 44 5.26 -7.54 1.74
CA LEU A 44 6.22 -7.29 0.68
C LEU A 44 6.80 -8.63 0.22
N VAL A 45 6.82 -8.85 -1.09
CA VAL A 45 7.49 -10.02 -1.67
C VAL A 45 9.00 -9.85 -1.51
N ASP A 46 9.60 -10.71 -0.70
CA ASP A 46 11.03 -10.75 -0.42
C ASP A 46 11.72 -11.94 -1.12
N GLY A 47 13.03 -12.05 -0.95
CA GLY A 47 13.80 -13.15 -1.51
C GLY A 47 13.36 -14.53 -1.00
N THR A 48 12.78 -14.64 0.20
CA THR A 48 12.24 -15.90 0.71
C THR A 48 11.05 -16.38 -0.13
N HIS A 49 10.19 -15.46 -0.53
CA HIS A 49 9.08 -15.76 -1.45
C HIS A 49 9.61 -16.04 -2.85
N TRP A 50 10.57 -15.23 -3.31
CA TRP A 50 11.15 -15.36 -4.64
C TRP A 50 11.76 -16.74 -4.91
N VAL A 51 12.66 -17.21 -4.06
CA VAL A 51 13.37 -18.49 -4.26
C VAL A 51 12.45 -19.72 -4.16
N LYS A 52 11.30 -19.59 -3.51
CA LYS A 52 10.29 -20.66 -3.39
C LYS A 52 9.26 -20.66 -4.52
N SER A 53 9.20 -19.59 -5.32
CA SER A 53 8.23 -19.43 -6.39
C SER A 53 8.66 -20.16 -7.66
N THR A 54 7.69 -20.64 -8.43
CA THR A 54 7.93 -21.17 -9.78
C THR A 54 8.30 -20.04 -10.74
N GLU A 55 8.88 -20.38 -11.87
CA GLU A 55 9.27 -19.40 -12.88
C GLU A 55 8.06 -18.59 -13.39
N GLU A 56 6.91 -19.24 -13.57
CA GLU A 56 5.67 -18.58 -13.98
C GLU A 56 5.20 -17.54 -12.98
N VAL A 57 5.27 -17.84 -11.67
CA VAL A 57 4.90 -16.92 -10.60
C VAL A 57 5.86 -15.73 -10.56
N LYS A 58 7.16 -15.97 -10.70
CA LYS A 58 8.19 -14.92 -10.79
C LYS A 58 7.93 -14.00 -12.00
N LYS A 59 7.66 -14.58 -13.18
CA LYS A 59 7.30 -13.82 -14.38
C LYS A 59 6.04 -12.99 -14.19
N ALA A 60 4.98 -13.59 -13.64
CA ALA A 60 3.73 -12.87 -13.38
C ALA A 60 3.94 -11.67 -12.44
N TYR A 61 4.74 -11.83 -11.40
CA TYR A 61 5.11 -10.74 -10.49
C TYR A 61 5.82 -9.60 -11.23
N LEU A 62 6.84 -9.91 -12.00
CA LEU A 62 7.61 -8.92 -12.78
C LEU A 62 6.77 -8.21 -13.84
N VAL A 63 5.86 -8.93 -14.49
CA VAL A 63 4.90 -8.34 -15.44
C VAL A 63 3.98 -7.35 -14.73
N GLY A 64 3.44 -7.71 -13.56
CA GLY A 64 2.61 -6.82 -12.77
C GLY A 64 3.34 -5.53 -12.37
N VAL A 65 4.57 -5.64 -11.88
CA VAL A 65 5.42 -4.49 -11.56
C VAL A 65 5.70 -3.63 -12.79
N SER A 66 6.06 -4.24 -13.92
CA SER A 66 6.33 -3.55 -15.18
C SER A 66 5.10 -2.79 -15.69
N ASN A 67 3.91 -3.38 -15.56
CA ASN A 67 2.66 -2.74 -15.99
C ASN A 67 2.38 -1.47 -15.19
N VAL A 68 2.58 -1.48 -13.88
CA VAL A 68 2.41 -0.29 -13.04
C VAL A 68 3.40 0.80 -13.43
N ILE A 69 4.68 0.45 -13.66
CA ILE A 69 5.71 1.40 -14.07
C ILE A 69 5.36 2.03 -15.43
N GLN A 70 4.92 1.22 -16.40
CA GLN A 70 4.54 1.71 -17.73
C GLN A 70 3.31 2.60 -17.69
N LEU A 71 2.30 2.24 -16.88
CA LEU A 71 1.09 3.04 -16.71
C LEU A 71 1.42 4.42 -16.13
N GLU A 72 2.23 4.48 -15.08
CA GLU A 72 2.63 5.75 -14.47
C GLU A 72 3.50 6.58 -15.43
N ALA A 73 4.44 5.95 -16.12
CA ALA A 73 5.28 6.64 -17.10
C ALA A 73 4.45 7.24 -18.23
N ALA A 74 3.43 6.52 -18.73
CA ALA A 74 2.50 7.04 -19.73
C ALA A 74 1.66 8.21 -19.21
N TYR A 75 1.14 8.10 -17.96
CA TYR A 75 0.38 9.18 -17.35
C TYR A 75 1.23 10.44 -17.16
N GLN A 76 2.49 10.31 -16.79
CA GLN A 76 3.40 11.43 -16.59
C GLN A 76 3.87 12.08 -17.90
N ALA A 77 3.79 11.39 -19.03
CA ALA A 77 4.06 12.01 -20.33
C ALA A 77 3.13 13.20 -20.60
N ASP A 78 1.86 13.06 -20.20
CA ASP A 78 0.84 14.11 -20.34
C ASP A 78 0.74 15.02 -19.10
N ASN A 79 1.20 14.56 -17.94
CA ASN A 79 1.13 15.24 -16.65
C ASN A 79 2.52 15.25 -15.96
N PRO A 80 3.48 16.04 -16.44
CA PRO A 80 4.85 16.00 -15.95
C PRO A 80 4.94 16.30 -14.44
N ILE A 81 5.62 15.44 -13.70
CA ILE A 81 5.97 15.64 -12.30
C ILE A 81 7.46 16.02 -12.22
N PRO A 82 7.87 16.89 -11.28
CA PRO A 82 9.28 17.22 -11.10
C PRO A 82 10.16 15.98 -10.96
N GLU A 83 11.30 15.97 -11.62
CA GLU A 83 12.25 14.86 -11.57
C GLU A 83 12.62 14.51 -10.11
N GLY A 84 12.62 13.23 -9.80
CA GLY A 84 12.89 12.72 -8.45
C GLY A 84 11.67 12.55 -7.54
N ARG A 85 10.49 13.02 -7.93
CA ARG A 85 9.24 12.78 -7.17
C ARG A 85 8.52 11.50 -7.55
N SER A 86 8.89 10.85 -8.64
CA SER A 86 8.33 9.58 -9.06
C SER A 86 9.41 8.54 -9.32
N LEU A 87 9.13 7.31 -8.95
CA LEU A 87 10.02 6.17 -9.18
C LEU A 87 9.88 5.60 -10.60
N ALA A 88 8.68 5.63 -11.19
CA ALA A 88 8.40 4.93 -12.42
C ALA A 88 9.21 5.42 -13.62
N PRO A 89 9.34 6.72 -13.93
CA PRO A 89 10.19 7.18 -15.03
C PRO A 89 11.66 6.82 -14.82
N ARG A 90 12.14 6.87 -13.58
CA ARG A 90 13.52 6.49 -13.25
C ARG A 90 13.74 4.99 -13.39
N ALA A 91 12.75 4.16 -12.94
CA ALA A 91 12.79 2.73 -13.12
C ALA A 91 12.78 2.37 -14.61
N ALA A 92 11.91 2.97 -15.41
CA ALA A 92 11.87 2.77 -16.86
C ALA A 92 13.20 3.12 -17.53
N LYS A 93 13.79 4.28 -17.19
CA LYS A 93 15.09 4.71 -17.72
C LYS A 93 16.23 3.77 -17.28
N GLY A 94 16.30 3.42 -16.00
CA GLY A 94 17.35 2.53 -15.48
C GLY A 94 17.27 1.10 -16.01
N MET A 95 16.08 0.65 -16.39
CA MET A 95 15.83 -0.69 -16.94
C MET A 95 15.87 -0.74 -18.48
N THR A 96 16.24 0.35 -19.15
CA THR A 96 16.34 0.39 -20.59
C THR A 96 17.26 -0.73 -21.12
N GLY A 97 16.76 -1.51 -22.09
CA GLY A 97 17.48 -2.64 -22.67
C GLY A 97 17.40 -3.94 -21.86
N GLN A 98 16.77 -3.94 -20.68
CA GLN A 98 16.54 -5.17 -19.94
C GLN A 98 15.34 -5.95 -20.50
N THR A 99 15.46 -7.28 -20.45
CA THR A 99 14.36 -8.19 -20.79
C THR A 99 13.76 -8.79 -19.53
N LEU A 100 12.51 -9.27 -19.62
CA LEU A 100 11.87 -9.96 -18.50
C LEU A 100 12.71 -11.15 -18.00
N SER A 101 13.22 -11.97 -18.92
CA SER A 101 14.08 -13.11 -18.59
C SER A 101 15.40 -12.66 -17.95
N GLY A 102 16.01 -11.59 -18.47
CA GLY A 102 17.27 -11.05 -17.94
C GLY A 102 17.11 -10.53 -16.50
N VAL A 103 15.97 -9.86 -16.18
CA VAL A 103 15.67 -9.43 -14.82
C VAL A 103 15.46 -10.62 -13.90
N LEU A 104 14.70 -11.64 -14.34
CA LEU A 104 14.45 -12.85 -13.58
C LEU A 104 15.77 -13.56 -13.24
N GLU A 105 16.60 -13.81 -14.24
CA GLU A 105 17.91 -14.46 -14.04
C GLU A 105 18.83 -13.66 -13.11
N SER A 106 18.82 -12.34 -13.23
CA SER A 106 19.61 -11.46 -12.36
C SER A 106 19.16 -11.55 -10.90
N LEU A 107 17.84 -11.62 -10.65
CA LEU A 107 17.31 -11.81 -9.31
C LEU A 107 17.62 -13.20 -8.76
N ASP A 108 17.48 -14.25 -9.55
CA ASP A 108 17.82 -15.61 -9.15
C ASP A 108 19.30 -15.71 -8.75
N LYS A 109 20.17 -15.13 -9.57
CA LYS A 109 21.61 -15.08 -9.30
C LYS A 109 21.93 -14.27 -8.05
N TRP A 110 21.28 -13.11 -7.88
CA TRP A 110 21.54 -12.24 -6.75
C TRP A 110 21.14 -12.91 -5.43
N TYR A 111 19.92 -13.44 -5.32
CA TYR A 111 19.45 -14.12 -4.10
C TYR A 111 20.21 -15.43 -3.86
N GLY A 112 20.63 -16.13 -4.90
CA GLY A 112 21.48 -17.30 -4.79
C GLY A 112 22.88 -16.98 -4.21
N ALA A 113 23.40 -15.81 -4.52
CA ALA A 113 24.69 -15.32 -4.00
C ALA A 113 24.60 -14.67 -2.61
N HIS A 114 23.41 -14.28 -2.16
CA HIS A 114 23.18 -13.56 -0.90
C HIS A 114 22.11 -14.25 -0.03
N PRO A 115 22.33 -15.49 0.40
CA PRO A 115 21.36 -16.24 1.20
C PRO A 115 21.04 -15.57 2.55
N GLU A 116 21.95 -14.73 3.05
CA GLU A 116 21.78 -13.94 4.26
C GLU A 116 20.81 -12.75 4.07
N GLN A 117 20.52 -12.38 2.82
CA GLN A 117 19.67 -11.23 2.47
C GLN A 117 18.31 -11.63 1.89
N LEU A 118 17.84 -12.84 2.15
CA LEU A 118 16.52 -13.29 1.66
C LEU A 118 15.34 -12.48 2.20
N LYS A 119 15.53 -11.70 3.26
CA LYS A 119 14.51 -10.78 3.78
C LYS A 119 14.43 -9.45 3.04
N ARG A 120 15.39 -9.17 2.17
CA ARG A 120 15.37 -7.97 1.34
C ARG A 120 14.23 -8.06 0.32
N PRO A 121 13.36 -7.03 0.21
CA PRO A 121 12.28 -6.99 -0.76
C PRO A 121 12.77 -7.09 -2.21
N VAL A 122 12.03 -7.81 -3.04
CA VAL A 122 12.39 -7.98 -4.47
C VAL A 122 12.46 -6.62 -5.19
N LEU A 123 11.51 -5.72 -4.92
CA LEU A 123 11.53 -4.37 -5.52
C LEU A 123 12.74 -3.55 -5.09
N GLU A 124 13.19 -3.69 -3.86
CA GLU A 124 14.40 -3.04 -3.37
C GLU A 124 15.64 -3.58 -4.09
N THR A 125 15.72 -4.89 -4.27
CA THR A 125 16.80 -5.52 -5.01
C THR A 125 16.82 -5.06 -6.47
N ILE A 126 15.69 -5.03 -7.15
CA ILE A 126 15.59 -4.47 -8.51
C ILE A 126 16.08 -3.01 -8.53
N TRP A 127 15.65 -2.20 -7.57
CA TRP A 127 16.01 -0.79 -7.52
C TRP A 127 17.51 -0.58 -7.38
N PHE A 128 18.11 -1.16 -6.37
CA PHE A 128 19.53 -0.89 -6.06
C PHE A 128 20.51 -1.66 -6.95
N GLU A 129 20.16 -2.86 -7.38
CA GLU A 129 21.08 -3.70 -8.14
C GLU A 129 20.94 -3.58 -9.67
N MET A 130 19.82 -3.02 -10.14
CA MET A 130 19.55 -2.91 -11.58
C MET A 130 19.24 -1.48 -12.01
N VAL A 131 18.22 -0.84 -11.40
CA VAL A 131 17.78 0.50 -11.80
C VAL A 131 18.87 1.54 -11.55
N VAL A 132 19.41 1.61 -10.34
CA VAL A 132 20.43 2.63 -9.98
C VAL A 132 21.70 2.49 -10.82
N PRO A 133 22.26 1.29 -11.06
CA PRO A 133 23.37 1.12 -12.00
C PRO A 133 23.00 1.53 -13.43
N GLY A 134 21.81 1.14 -13.92
CA GLY A 134 21.34 1.50 -15.25
C GLY A 134 21.16 3.00 -15.46
N LEU A 135 20.75 3.75 -14.45
CA LEU A 135 20.66 5.21 -14.49
C LEU A 135 22.03 5.89 -14.66
N LYS A 136 23.11 5.25 -14.24
CA LYS A 136 24.47 5.77 -14.41
C LYS A 136 25.00 5.54 -15.83
N THR A 137 24.57 4.46 -16.48
CA THR A 137 25.00 4.07 -17.82
C THR A 137 24.15 4.71 -18.92
N ASN A 138 22.85 4.90 -18.67
CA ASN A 138 21.87 5.44 -19.64
C ASN A 138 21.69 6.96 -19.51
N LYS A 139 22.78 7.72 -19.36
CA LYS A 139 22.77 9.18 -19.29
C LYS A 139 22.46 9.80 -20.64
#